data_dd7a6cac07334eb2561f9c7c46595a3f
#
_entry.id   dd7a6cac07334eb2561f9c7c46595a3f
#
_cell.length_a   1.000
_cell.length_b   1.000
_cell.length_c   1.000
_cell.angle_alpha   90.00
_cell.angle_beta   90.00
_cell.angle_gamma   90.00
#
_symmetry.space_group_name_H-M   'P 1'
#
loop_
_entity.id
_entity.type
_entity.pdbx_description
1 polymer ?
#
loop_
_entity_poly.entity_id
_entity_poly.type
_entity_poly.pdbx_seq_one_letter_code
_entity_poly.pdbx_strand_id
1 'polypeptide(L)'
;MSKRNTSKKGLRIIIVGCGKVGITLTEQLAKEGHDITLIDKNAQKLQATAGMYDVMGVVGNGASYSVQEEAGIASANLIIAVTDSDELNLLCCTIAKRVGNCAAIARVRTPDYSQEAGYLRERLGLAMIINPELETAKEAARILYMPTALEVNSFAHGQAELVKFKIPKCNCLDGMTIAALGKEMNVPYVICVIERGGYVHIPTGRFVMHADDTISFVASRKSTKIFLEHIGFKTNQVKDTMIIGGGSAAYYLADQLIRSGISVKIIENSRERCAELS
;
A
#
# COMPACT_ATOMS: atom_id res chain seq x y z
N MET A 1 -27.47 6.69 -33.00
CA MET A 1 -27.47 6.75 -31.53
C MET A 1 -26.08 7.18 -31.08
N SER A 2 -25.93 8.44 -30.73
CA SER A 2 -24.66 9.07 -30.36
C SER A 2 -24.25 8.58 -28.98
N LYS A 3 -23.10 7.91 -28.87
CA LYS A 3 -22.45 7.59 -27.60
C LYS A 3 -22.02 8.92 -26.95
N ARG A 4 -22.73 9.35 -25.91
CA ARG A 4 -22.27 10.41 -25.02
C ARG A 4 -20.96 9.98 -24.40
N ASN A 5 -19.86 10.50 -24.95
CA ASN A 5 -18.55 10.47 -24.35
C ASN A 5 -18.59 11.45 -23.15
N THR A 6 -18.97 10.97 -21.97
CA THR A 6 -18.76 11.71 -20.72
C THR A 6 -17.27 11.67 -20.46
N SER A 7 -16.53 12.68 -20.96
CA SER A 7 -15.18 12.96 -20.50
C SER A 7 -15.25 13.13 -18.97
N LYS A 8 -14.74 12.18 -18.21
CA LYS A 8 -14.55 12.36 -16.77
C LYS A 8 -13.67 13.58 -16.58
N LYS A 9 -14.24 14.67 -16.11
CA LYS A 9 -13.49 15.88 -15.77
C LYS A 9 -12.48 15.50 -14.69
N GLY A 10 -11.18 15.69 -14.94
CA GLY A 10 -10.12 15.38 -13.97
C GLY A 10 -10.35 16.12 -12.64
N LEU A 11 -9.86 15.56 -11.55
CA LEU A 11 -9.87 16.22 -10.25
C LEU A 11 -8.79 17.31 -10.20
N ARG A 12 -9.02 18.37 -9.46
CA ARG A 12 -7.99 19.37 -9.10
C ARG A 12 -7.32 18.92 -7.82
N ILE A 13 -6.02 18.62 -7.91
CA ILE A 13 -5.24 18.00 -6.83
C ILE A 13 -4.05 18.88 -6.51
N ILE A 14 -3.86 19.20 -5.23
CA ILE A 14 -2.67 19.90 -4.73
C ILE A 14 -1.78 18.84 -4.08
N ILE A 15 -0.49 18.80 -4.50
CA ILE A 15 0.52 17.93 -3.91
C ILE A 15 1.57 18.80 -3.23
N VAL A 16 1.78 18.60 -1.92
CA VAL A 16 2.78 19.33 -1.13
C VAL A 16 3.99 18.42 -0.90
N GLY A 17 5.12 18.83 -1.48
CA GLY A 17 6.40 18.12 -1.42
C GLY A 17 6.80 17.45 -2.74
N CYS A 18 7.92 17.90 -3.34
CA CYS A 18 8.55 17.34 -4.54
C CYS A 18 9.66 16.34 -4.20
N GLY A 19 9.43 15.50 -3.17
CA GLY A 19 10.25 14.33 -2.88
C GLY A 19 9.90 13.16 -3.79
N LYS A 20 10.54 11.98 -3.59
CA LYS A 20 10.29 10.77 -4.40
C LYS A 20 8.80 10.42 -4.49
N VAL A 21 8.09 10.43 -3.36
CA VAL A 21 6.65 10.10 -3.31
C VAL A 21 5.84 11.14 -4.07
N GLY A 22 6.10 12.45 -3.86
CA GLY A 22 5.37 13.52 -4.54
C GLY A 22 5.57 13.49 -6.06
N ILE A 23 6.79 13.26 -6.53
CA ILE A 23 7.09 13.12 -7.97
C ILE A 23 6.34 11.93 -8.57
N THR A 24 6.38 10.75 -7.91
CA THR A 24 5.68 9.56 -8.38
C THR A 24 4.17 9.77 -8.44
N LEU A 25 3.57 10.40 -7.42
CA LEU A 25 2.16 10.75 -7.41
C LEU A 25 1.80 11.72 -8.53
N THR A 26 2.63 12.76 -8.76
CA THR A 26 2.45 13.72 -9.84
C THR A 26 2.43 13.02 -11.19
N GLU A 27 3.41 12.15 -11.44
CA GLU A 27 3.49 11.38 -12.69
C GLU A 27 2.24 10.53 -12.93
N GLN A 28 1.81 9.76 -11.93
CA GLN A 28 0.67 8.85 -12.09
C GLN A 28 -0.64 9.62 -12.26
N LEU A 29 -0.89 10.61 -11.41
CA LEU A 29 -2.14 11.35 -11.43
C LEU A 29 -2.26 12.27 -12.67
N ALA A 30 -1.14 12.82 -13.18
CA ALA A 30 -1.12 13.56 -14.44
C ALA A 30 -1.46 12.64 -15.63
N LYS A 31 -0.94 11.41 -15.68
CA LYS A 31 -1.28 10.41 -16.69
C LYS A 31 -2.76 10.02 -16.68
N GLU A 32 -3.41 10.07 -15.52
CA GLU A 32 -4.84 9.83 -15.36
C GLU A 32 -5.71 11.03 -15.76
N GLY A 33 -5.10 12.15 -16.15
CA GLY A 33 -5.79 13.35 -16.64
C GLY A 33 -6.32 14.24 -15.52
N HIS A 34 -5.70 14.23 -14.35
CA HIS A 34 -5.99 15.14 -13.25
C HIS A 34 -5.23 16.47 -13.42
N ASP A 35 -5.82 17.55 -12.93
CA ASP A 35 -5.22 18.89 -12.88
C ASP A 35 -4.43 19.03 -11.58
N ILE A 36 -3.09 19.19 -11.67
CA ILE A 36 -2.19 19.11 -10.53
C ILE A 36 -1.50 20.44 -10.29
N THR A 37 -1.50 20.88 -9.04
CA THR A 37 -0.65 21.98 -8.55
C THR A 37 0.33 21.42 -7.51
N LEU A 38 1.63 21.66 -7.73
CA LEU A 38 2.71 21.29 -6.81
C LEU A 38 3.04 22.44 -5.88
N ILE A 39 3.33 22.14 -4.61
CA ILE A 39 3.89 23.07 -3.63
C ILE A 39 5.19 22.50 -3.09
N ASP A 40 6.29 23.24 -3.18
CA ASP A 40 7.55 22.91 -2.52
C ASP A 40 8.33 24.17 -2.13
N LYS A 41 9.11 24.11 -1.06
CA LYS A 41 10.01 25.19 -0.64
C LYS A 41 11.22 25.32 -1.57
N ASN A 42 11.62 24.24 -2.21
CA ASN A 42 12.76 24.18 -3.12
C ASN A 42 12.32 24.51 -4.55
N ALA A 43 12.57 25.76 -4.97
CA ALA A 43 12.21 26.25 -6.30
C ALA A 43 12.81 25.42 -7.45
N GLN A 44 14.05 24.92 -7.30
CA GLN A 44 14.71 24.15 -8.36
C GLN A 44 14.05 22.76 -8.55
N LYS A 45 13.77 22.05 -7.45
CA LYS A 45 13.06 20.77 -7.51
C LYS A 45 11.65 20.94 -8.07
N LEU A 46 10.96 21.99 -7.62
CA LEU A 46 9.61 22.30 -8.08
C LEU A 46 9.59 22.57 -9.59
N GLN A 47 10.45 23.46 -10.09
CA GLN A 47 10.52 23.81 -11.51
C GLN A 47 10.87 22.61 -12.38
N ALA A 48 11.83 21.79 -11.95
CA ALA A 48 12.20 20.57 -12.67
C ALA A 48 11.02 19.59 -12.79
N THR A 49 10.30 19.37 -11.68
CA THR A 49 9.15 18.46 -11.64
C THR A 49 7.95 19.03 -12.42
N ALA A 50 7.63 20.30 -12.23
CA ALA A 50 6.53 20.97 -12.90
C ALA A 50 6.73 20.99 -14.43
N GLY A 51 7.95 21.29 -14.89
CA GLY A 51 8.27 21.27 -16.33
C GLY A 51 8.29 19.88 -16.95
N MET A 52 8.64 18.83 -16.16
CA MET A 52 8.66 17.45 -16.65
C MET A 52 7.25 16.90 -16.90
N TYR A 53 6.28 17.26 -16.08
CA TYR A 53 4.92 16.70 -16.14
C TYR A 53 3.87 17.70 -16.61
N ASP A 54 4.26 18.92 -17.02
CA ASP A 54 3.37 19.99 -17.47
C ASP A 54 2.27 20.32 -16.43
N VAL A 55 2.70 20.54 -15.18
CA VAL A 55 1.81 20.87 -14.05
C VAL A 55 2.16 22.22 -13.44
N MET A 56 1.22 22.84 -12.73
CA MET A 56 1.46 24.10 -12.04
C MET A 56 2.36 23.94 -10.82
N GLY A 57 3.17 24.94 -10.51
CA GLY A 57 4.05 24.95 -9.34
C GLY A 57 3.96 26.24 -8.55
N VAL A 58 3.82 26.17 -7.22
CA VAL A 58 3.86 27.27 -6.28
C VAL A 58 5.00 27.08 -5.30
N VAL A 59 5.94 28.01 -5.26
CA VAL A 59 7.11 27.95 -4.36
C VAL A 59 6.72 28.46 -2.99
N GLY A 60 6.80 27.61 -1.96
CA GLY A 60 6.50 28.07 -0.61
C GLY A 60 6.31 26.97 0.43
N ASN A 61 5.96 27.40 1.62
CA ASN A 61 5.61 26.49 2.72
C ASN A 61 4.15 26.04 2.57
N GLY A 62 3.94 24.74 2.34
CA GLY A 62 2.59 24.19 2.18
C GLY A 62 1.66 24.37 3.38
N ALA A 63 2.18 24.68 4.56
CA ALA A 63 1.38 25.06 5.73
C ALA A 63 1.07 26.57 5.78
N SER A 64 1.48 27.36 4.79
CA SER A 64 1.07 28.76 4.71
C SER A 64 -0.28 28.88 4.02
N TYR A 65 -1.21 29.61 4.64
CA TYR A 65 -2.52 29.90 4.06
C TYR A 65 -2.40 30.57 2.69
N SER A 66 -1.56 31.61 2.57
CA SER A 66 -1.35 32.35 1.32
C SER A 66 -0.82 31.47 0.19
N VAL A 67 0.09 30.53 0.50
CA VAL A 67 0.63 29.57 -0.47
C VAL A 67 -0.44 28.58 -0.92
N GLN A 68 -1.27 28.09 0.00
CA GLN A 68 -2.40 27.22 -0.36
C GLN A 68 -3.46 27.95 -1.18
N GLU A 69 -3.70 29.23 -0.88
CA GLU A 69 -4.62 30.09 -1.63
C GLU A 69 -4.12 30.33 -3.06
N GLU A 70 -2.83 30.66 -3.23
CA GLU A 70 -2.17 30.77 -4.53
C GLU A 70 -2.25 29.45 -5.32
N ALA A 71 -2.10 28.32 -4.64
CA ALA A 71 -2.24 26.99 -5.23
C ALA A 71 -3.68 26.61 -5.57
N GLY A 72 -4.67 27.44 -5.27
CA GLY A 72 -6.07 27.22 -5.62
C GLY A 72 -6.85 26.32 -4.67
N ILE A 73 -6.49 26.28 -3.38
CA ILE A 73 -7.12 25.38 -2.37
C ILE A 73 -8.65 25.53 -2.29
N ALA A 74 -9.17 26.73 -2.47
CA ALA A 74 -10.62 26.99 -2.42
C ALA A 74 -11.42 26.17 -3.46
N SER A 75 -10.78 25.78 -4.53
CA SER A 75 -11.40 25.02 -5.64
C SER A 75 -10.84 23.61 -5.78
N ALA A 76 -9.87 23.21 -4.96
CA ALA A 76 -9.27 21.87 -5.00
C ALA A 76 -10.25 20.80 -4.54
N ASN A 77 -10.17 19.63 -5.14
CA ASN A 77 -10.90 18.44 -4.72
C ASN A 77 -10.13 17.65 -3.66
N LEU A 78 -8.79 17.70 -3.75
CA LEU A 78 -7.91 16.89 -2.91
C LEU A 78 -6.60 17.64 -2.65
N ILE A 79 -6.09 17.55 -1.43
CA ILE A 79 -4.71 17.88 -1.08
C ILE A 79 -3.99 16.63 -0.58
N ILE A 80 -2.75 16.44 -1.02
CA ILE A 80 -1.87 15.33 -0.61
C ILE A 80 -0.57 15.93 -0.08
N ALA A 81 -0.31 15.81 1.21
CA ALA A 81 0.91 16.33 1.84
C ALA A 81 1.90 15.18 2.08
N VAL A 82 3.06 15.23 1.40
CA VAL A 82 4.10 14.19 1.38
C VAL A 82 5.51 14.75 1.54
N THR A 83 5.64 15.77 2.36
CA THR A 83 6.94 16.38 2.71
C THR A 83 7.76 15.46 3.63
N ASP A 84 8.93 15.90 4.05
CA ASP A 84 9.82 15.15 4.95
C ASP A 84 9.43 15.25 6.44
N SER A 85 8.44 16.10 6.83
CA SER A 85 7.96 16.23 8.20
C SER A 85 6.50 15.79 8.30
N ASP A 86 6.22 14.86 9.21
CA ASP A 86 4.88 14.34 9.48
C ASP A 86 3.98 15.43 10.05
N GLU A 87 4.51 16.27 10.97
CA GLU A 87 3.82 17.41 11.58
C GLU A 87 3.42 18.43 10.51
N LEU A 88 4.35 18.73 9.57
CA LEU A 88 4.06 19.64 8.47
C LEU A 88 2.97 19.07 7.55
N ASN A 89 3.01 17.78 7.27
CA ASN A 89 1.99 17.12 6.44
C ASN A 89 0.60 17.17 7.11
N LEU A 90 0.53 16.90 8.41
CA LEU A 90 -0.72 17.00 9.18
C LEU A 90 -1.21 18.45 9.24
N LEU A 91 -0.32 19.42 9.45
CA LEU A 91 -0.66 20.85 9.50
C LEU A 91 -1.17 21.35 8.15
N CYS A 92 -0.48 21.02 7.04
CA CYS A 92 -0.93 21.36 5.68
C CYS A 92 -2.37 20.88 5.44
N CYS A 93 -2.63 19.63 5.76
CA CYS A 93 -3.95 19.02 5.58
C CYS A 93 -5.01 19.66 6.48
N THR A 94 -4.67 19.98 7.73
CA THR A 94 -5.59 20.62 8.69
C THR A 94 -6.00 22.01 8.22
N ILE A 95 -5.05 22.81 7.72
CA ILE A 95 -5.33 24.13 7.15
C ILE A 95 -6.21 24.01 5.91
N ALA A 96 -5.84 23.13 4.99
CA ALA A 96 -6.61 22.88 3.77
C ALA A 96 -8.06 22.49 4.03
N LYS A 97 -8.32 21.68 5.05
CA LYS A 97 -9.68 21.31 5.49
C LYS A 97 -10.48 22.50 5.99
N ARG A 98 -9.82 23.46 6.66
CA ARG A 98 -10.49 24.66 7.18
C ARG A 98 -10.77 25.70 6.10
N VAL A 99 -9.90 25.80 5.11
CA VAL A 99 -9.96 26.82 4.06
C VAL A 99 -10.76 26.34 2.84
N GLY A 100 -10.41 25.18 2.30
CA GLY A 100 -10.94 24.68 1.02
C GLY A 100 -12.02 23.61 1.16
N ASN A 101 -12.20 23.05 2.36
CA ASN A 101 -13.10 21.89 2.59
C ASN A 101 -12.89 20.72 1.63
N CYS A 102 -11.69 20.59 1.05
CA CYS A 102 -11.31 19.49 0.17
C CYS A 102 -11.02 18.20 0.95
N ALA A 103 -10.96 17.06 0.28
CA ALA A 103 -10.39 15.86 0.85
C ALA A 103 -8.89 16.08 1.13
N ALA A 104 -8.37 15.49 2.21
CA ALA A 104 -6.97 15.69 2.61
C ALA A 104 -6.32 14.35 2.96
N ILE A 105 -5.14 14.11 2.39
CA ILE A 105 -4.31 12.92 2.63
C ILE A 105 -2.96 13.37 3.17
N ALA A 106 -2.57 12.87 4.33
CA ALA A 106 -1.28 13.16 4.95
C ALA A 106 -0.39 11.93 4.98
N ARG A 107 0.89 12.08 4.62
CA ARG A 107 1.92 11.08 4.86
C ARG A 107 2.43 11.18 6.29
N VAL A 108 2.44 10.04 7.00
CA VAL A 108 2.94 9.94 8.38
C VAL A 108 3.80 8.70 8.49
N ARG A 109 5.08 8.86 8.81
CA ARG A 109 6.09 7.78 8.85
C ARG A 109 6.48 7.36 10.25
N THR A 110 6.44 8.30 11.19
CA THR A 110 6.87 8.09 12.56
C THR A 110 6.00 7.03 13.22
N PRO A 111 6.59 6.01 13.90
CA PRO A 111 5.84 4.93 14.52
C PRO A 111 4.78 5.42 15.51
N ASP A 112 5.08 6.43 16.32
CA ASP A 112 4.17 6.98 17.34
C ASP A 112 2.88 7.51 16.70
N TYR A 113 3.00 8.32 15.62
CA TYR A 113 1.82 8.81 14.91
C TYR A 113 1.12 7.73 14.10
N SER A 114 1.86 6.75 13.56
CA SER A 114 1.29 5.66 12.79
C SER A 114 0.41 4.74 13.62
N GLN A 115 0.73 4.54 14.90
CA GLN A 115 -0.11 3.79 15.84
C GLN A 115 -1.42 4.52 16.14
N GLU A 116 -1.40 5.84 16.15
CA GLU A 116 -2.55 6.72 16.41
C GLU A 116 -3.23 7.22 15.11
N ALA A 117 -2.86 6.69 13.95
CA ALA A 117 -3.35 7.18 12.65
C ALA A 117 -4.88 7.23 12.55
N GLY A 118 -5.58 6.28 13.15
CA GLY A 118 -7.05 6.26 13.22
C GLY A 118 -7.62 7.46 13.97
N TYR A 119 -7.07 7.75 15.14
CA TYR A 119 -7.46 8.90 15.98
C TYR A 119 -7.14 10.23 15.28
N LEU A 120 -5.91 10.38 14.77
CA LEU A 120 -5.49 11.59 14.05
C LEU A 120 -6.36 11.85 12.82
N ARG A 121 -6.64 10.82 12.04
CA ARG A 121 -7.51 10.91 10.85
C ARG A 121 -8.88 11.46 11.23
N GLU A 122 -9.50 10.89 12.24
CA GLU A 122 -10.84 11.28 12.68
C GLU A 122 -10.85 12.71 13.26
N ARG A 123 -9.94 13.02 14.18
CA ARG A 123 -9.90 14.32 14.86
C ARG A 123 -9.49 15.49 13.95
N LEU A 124 -8.61 15.24 13.00
CA LEU A 124 -8.22 16.25 12.03
C LEU A 124 -9.11 16.26 10.78
N GLY A 125 -10.09 15.36 10.66
CA GLY A 125 -11.02 15.27 9.55
C GLY A 125 -10.33 14.89 8.24
N LEU A 126 -9.26 14.09 8.30
CA LEU A 126 -8.52 13.65 7.12
C LEU A 126 -9.26 12.51 6.41
N ALA A 127 -9.20 12.49 5.08
CA ALA A 127 -9.72 11.38 4.29
C ALA A 127 -8.87 10.13 4.51
N MET A 128 -7.54 10.29 4.54
CA MET A 128 -6.59 9.19 4.71
C MET A 128 -5.28 9.67 5.35
N ILE A 129 -4.65 8.77 6.09
CA ILE A 129 -3.23 8.84 6.46
C ILE A 129 -2.52 7.70 5.76
N ILE A 130 -1.40 7.99 5.10
CA ILE A 130 -0.59 7.01 4.37
C ILE A 130 0.80 6.87 5.01
N ASN A 131 1.30 5.63 5.05
CA ASN A 131 2.67 5.31 5.47
C ASN A 131 3.29 4.35 4.45
N PRO A 132 3.91 4.88 3.37
CA PRO A 132 4.51 4.05 2.32
C PRO A 132 5.61 3.13 2.85
N GLU A 133 6.34 3.54 3.88
CA GLU A 133 7.41 2.77 4.50
C GLU A 133 6.87 1.53 5.21
N LEU A 134 5.76 1.67 5.92
CA LEU A 134 5.06 0.56 6.57
C LEU A 134 4.48 -0.42 5.54
N GLU A 135 3.84 0.10 4.48
CA GLU A 135 3.28 -0.76 3.44
C GLU A 135 4.38 -1.52 2.67
N THR A 136 5.51 -0.86 2.37
CA THR A 136 6.68 -1.52 1.80
C THR A 136 7.23 -2.62 2.72
N ALA A 137 7.30 -2.36 4.01
CA ALA A 137 7.75 -3.33 5.01
C ALA A 137 6.81 -4.53 5.09
N LYS A 138 5.48 -4.32 5.03
CA LYS A 138 4.49 -5.40 5.00
C LYS A 138 4.67 -6.30 3.78
N GLU A 139 4.87 -5.71 2.60
CA GLU A 139 5.10 -6.48 1.38
C GLU A 139 6.42 -7.25 1.40
N ALA A 140 7.50 -6.64 1.88
CA ALA A 140 8.78 -7.31 2.05
C ALA A 140 8.66 -8.48 3.04
N ALA A 141 8.03 -8.27 4.19
CA ALA A 141 7.79 -9.33 5.17
C ALA A 141 6.94 -10.47 4.57
N ARG A 142 5.90 -10.15 3.79
CA ARG A 142 5.06 -11.13 3.11
C ARG A 142 5.88 -12.09 2.24
N ILE A 143 6.78 -11.54 1.43
CA ILE A 143 7.66 -12.35 0.56
C ILE A 143 8.50 -13.33 1.37
N LEU A 144 8.92 -12.95 2.58
CA LEU A 144 9.76 -13.78 3.43
C LEU A 144 8.99 -14.91 4.12
N TYR A 145 7.75 -14.68 4.53
CA TYR A 145 6.95 -15.73 5.20
C TYR A 145 5.97 -16.46 4.28
N MET A 146 5.63 -15.90 3.11
CA MET A 146 4.79 -16.52 2.08
C MET A 146 5.39 -16.39 0.67
N PRO A 147 6.55 -16.95 0.40
CA PRO A 147 7.24 -16.75 -0.88
C PRO A 147 6.45 -17.31 -2.08
N THR A 148 5.53 -18.22 -1.85
CA THR A 148 4.72 -18.89 -2.89
C THR A 148 3.42 -18.16 -3.23
N ALA A 149 2.99 -17.23 -2.39
CA ALA A 149 1.82 -16.41 -2.68
C ALA A 149 2.18 -15.31 -3.69
N LEU A 150 1.43 -15.23 -4.80
CA LEU A 150 1.58 -14.16 -5.78
C LEU A 150 1.08 -12.84 -5.22
N GLU A 151 -0.02 -12.88 -4.45
CA GLU A 151 -0.68 -11.72 -3.88
C GLU A 151 -1.39 -12.10 -2.58
N VAL A 152 -1.39 -11.21 -1.60
CA VAL A 152 -2.14 -11.34 -0.35
C VAL A 152 -2.77 -10.00 -0.01
N ASN A 153 -4.09 -9.93 -0.06
CA ASN A 153 -4.86 -8.75 0.33
C ASN A 153 -5.61 -9.01 1.62
N SER A 154 -5.43 -8.15 2.61
CA SER A 154 -6.10 -8.26 3.90
C SER A 154 -7.39 -7.46 3.92
N PHE A 155 -8.47 -8.04 4.44
CA PHE A 155 -9.79 -7.46 4.59
C PHE A 155 -10.26 -7.49 6.06
N ALA A 156 -11.30 -6.70 6.35
CA ALA A 156 -11.97 -6.67 7.66
C ALA A 156 -10.96 -6.50 8.82
N HIS A 157 -10.08 -5.50 8.71
CA HIS A 157 -9.04 -5.21 9.71
C HIS A 157 -8.13 -6.41 10.01
N GLY A 158 -7.76 -7.19 8.98
CA GLY A 158 -6.86 -8.33 9.12
C GLY A 158 -7.53 -9.65 9.52
N GLN A 159 -8.85 -9.70 9.61
CA GLN A 159 -9.60 -10.92 9.97
C GLN A 159 -9.69 -11.92 8.81
N ALA A 160 -9.66 -11.43 7.57
CA ALA A 160 -9.70 -12.26 6.37
C ALA A 160 -8.60 -11.83 5.39
N GLU A 161 -8.04 -12.81 4.69
CA GLU A 161 -7.03 -12.61 3.65
C GLU A 161 -7.53 -13.23 2.34
N LEU A 162 -7.44 -12.47 1.24
CA LEU A 162 -7.53 -13.00 -0.12
C LEU A 162 -6.12 -13.35 -0.57
N VAL A 163 -5.87 -14.63 -0.77
CA VAL A 163 -4.56 -15.14 -1.17
C VAL A 163 -4.65 -15.67 -2.58
N LYS A 164 -3.70 -15.23 -3.42
CA LYS A 164 -3.55 -15.66 -4.80
C LYS A 164 -2.28 -16.48 -4.94
N PHE A 165 -2.37 -17.68 -5.49
CA PHE A 165 -1.22 -18.53 -5.74
C PHE A 165 -1.40 -19.34 -7.02
N LYS A 166 -0.31 -19.80 -7.60
CA LYS A 166 -0.31 -20.65 -8.78
C LYS A 166 -0.07 -22.10 -8.36
N ILE A 167 -0.86 -23.04 -8.90
CA ILE A 167 -0.67 -24.47 -8.64
C ILE A 167 0.62 -24.93 -9.33
N PRO A 168 1.62 -25.42 -8.58
CA PRO A 168 2.83 -25.99 -9.16
C PRO A 168 2.55 -27.30 -9.90
N LYS A 169 3.44 -27.67 -10.82
CA LYS A 169 3.42 -29.00 -11.43
C LYS A 169 3.64 -30.08 -10.36
N CYS A 170 2.93 -31.19 -10.48
CA CYS A 170 2.97 -32.29 -9.51
C CYS A 170 2.46 -31.93 -8.09
N ASN A 171 1.61 -30.93 -7.98
CA ASN A 171 0.94 -30.59 -6.71
C ASN A 171 -0.27 -31.50 -6.49
N CYS A 172 -0.65 -31.75 -5.22
CA CYS A 172 -1.80 -32.57 -4.87
C CYS A 172 -3.15 -32.04 -5.39
N LEU A 173 -3.24 -30.75 -5.71
CA LEU A 173 -4.43 -30.12 -6.28
C LEU A 173 -4.64 -30.46 -7.77
N ASP A 174 -3.62 -30.93 -8.49
CA ASP A 174 -3.75 -31.26 -9.92
C ASP A 174 -4.64 -32.48 -10.13
N GLY A 175 -5.74 -32.29 -10.86
CA GLY A 175 -6.79 -33.30 -11.05
C GLY A 175 -7.81 -33.41 -9.93
N MET A 176 -7.66 -32.64 -8.83
CA MET A 176 -8.59 -32.68 -7.69
C MET A 176 -9.76 -31.71 -7.92
N THR A 177 -10.97 -32.12 -7.47
CA THR A 177 -12.14 -31.23 -7.43
C THR A 177 -12.14 -30.39 -6.16
N ILE A 178 -12.73 -29.19 -6.21
CA ILE A 178 -12.90 -28.33 -5.02
C ILE A 178 -13.70 -29.05 -3.92
N ALA A 179 -14.70 -29.83 -4.30
CA ALA A 179 -15.48 -30.60 -3.33
C ALA A 179 -14.66 -31.71 -2.64
N ALA A 180 -13.69 -32.32 -3.33
CA ALA A 180 -12.77 -33.28 -2.74
C ALA A 180 -11.85 -32.61 -1.73
N LEU A 181 -11.24 -31.50 -2.13
CA LEU A 181 -10.41 -30.69 -1.22
C LEU A 181 -11.18 -30.24 0.02
N GLY A 182 -12.46 -29.84 -0.14
CA GLY A 182 -13.32 -29.43 0.98
C GLY A 182 -13.61 -30.54 2.00
N LYS A 183 -13.48 -31.83 1.60
CA LYS A 183 -13.61 -32.97 2.52
C LYS A 183 -12.32 -33.23 3.31
N GLU A 184 -11.18 -32.90 2.75
CA GLU A 184 -9.87 -33.09 3.38
C GLU A 184 -9.50 -31.95 4.34
N MET A 185 -10.05 -30.75 4.10
CA MET A 185 -9.72 -29.55 4.85
C MET A 185 -10.64 -29.36 6.07
N ASN A 186 -10.04 -29.22 7.25
CA ASN A 186 -10.75 -28.96 8.52
C ASN A 186 -10.76 -27.47 8.93
N VAL A 187 -10.52 -26.56 7.99
CA VAL A 187 -10.51 -25.12 8.26
C VAL A 187 -11.42 -24.37 7.27
N PRO A 188 -12.05 -23.27 7.69
CA PRO A 188 -12.90 -22.50 6.79
C PRO A 188 -12.06 -21.77 5.74
N TYR A 189 -12.41 -21.95 4.47
CA TYR A 189 -11.87 -21.22 3.32
C TYR A 189 -12.90 -21.18 2.19
N VAL A 190 -12.75 -20.25 1.26
CA VAL A 190 -13.58 -20.16 0.06
C VAL A 190 -12.68 -19.88 -1.14
N ILE A 191 -12.66 -20.77 -2.13
CA ILE A 191 -12.04 -20.51 -3.42
C ILE A 191 -13.01 -19.62 -4.22
N CYS A 192 -12.58 -18.39 -4.50
CA CYS A 192 -13.42 -17.38 -5.14
C CYS A 192 -13.27 -17.39 -6.65
N VAL A 193 -12.03 -17.55 -7.12
CA VAL A 193 -11.67 -17.40 -8.55
C VAL A 193 -10.58 -18.41 -8.91
N ILE A 194 -10.67 -18.95 -10.12
CA ILE A 194 -9.60 -19.72 -10.77
C ILE A 194 -9.33 -19.12 -12.14
N GLU A 195 -8.09 -18.73 -12.40
CA GLU A 195 -7.63 -18.23 -13.69
C GLU A 195 -6.90 -19.35 -14.44
N ARG A 196 -7.33 -19.68 -15.63
CA ARG A 196 -6.74 -20.70 -16.51
C ARG A 196 -6.62 -20.20 -17.93
N GLY A 197 -5.41 -20.19 -18.48
CA GLY A 197 -5.19 -19.76 -19.88
C GLY A 197 -5.68 -18.35 -20.21
N GLY A 198 -5.66 -17.43 -19.26
CA GLY A 198 -6.16 -16.06 -19.41
C GLY A 198 -7.69 -15.90 -19.20
N TYR A 199 -8.40 -16.97 -18.93
CA TYR A 199 -9.83 -16.94 -18.63
C TYR A 199 -10.06 -17.02 -17.12
N VAL A 200 -11.04 -16.25 -16.64
CA VAL A 200 -11.46 -16.20 -15.23
C VAL A 200 -12.69 -17.07 -15.03
N HIS A 201 -12.62 -18.01 -14.09
CA HIS A 201 -13.71 -18.91 -13.72
C HIS A 201 -14.16 -18.65 -12.28
N ILE A 202 -15.46 -18.57 -12.06
CA ILE A 202 -16.06 -18.67 -10.71
C ILE A 202 -16.36 -20.14 -10.49
N PRO A 203 -15.55 -20.85 -9.67
CA PRO A 203 -15.64 -22.29 -9.60
C PRO A 203 -16.82 -22.77 -8.76
N THR A 204 -17.32 -23.95 -9.10
CA THR A 204 -18.23 -24.72 -8.26
C THR A 204 -17.49 -25.89 -7.61
N GLY A 205 -18.12 -26.58 -6.66
CA GLY A 205 -17.52 -27.76 -6.01
C GLY A 205 -17.07 -28.88 -6.99
N ARG A 206 -17.66 -28.92 -8.19
CA ARG A 206 -17.32 -29.92 -9.23
C ARG A 206 -16.16 -29.48 -10.15
N PHE A 207 -15.67 -28.25 -9.97
CA PHE A 207 -14.56 -27.74 -10.79
C PHE A 207 -13.29 -28.53 -10.50
N VAL A 208 -12.64 -29.03 -11.55
CA VAL A 208 -11.36 -29.74 -11.47
C VAL A 208 -10.23 -28.75 -11.62
N MET A 209 -9.37 -28.65 -10.62
CA MET A 209 -8.17 -27.84 -10.61
C MET A 209 -7.04 -28.52 -11.39
N HIS A 210 -6.18 -27.77 -12.04
CA HIS A 210 -5.03 -28.30 -12.77
C HIS A 210 -3.75 -27.52 -12.47
N ALA A 211 -2.62 -28.16 -12.72
CA ALA A 211 -1.33 -27.47 -12.69
C ALA A 211 -1.35 -26.21 -13.60
N ASP A 212 -0.63 -25.19 -13.18
CA ASP A 212 -0.61 -23.86 -13.79
C ASP A 212 -1.87 -22.99 -13.62
N ASP A 213 -2.95 -23.50 -13.04
CA ASP A 213 -4.08 -22.66 -12.61
C ASP A 213 -3.63 -21.67 -11.54
N THR A 214 -4.14 -20.44 -11.61
CA THR A 214 -3.98 -19.46 -10.54
C THR A 214 -5.25 -19.40 -9.71
N ILE A 215 -5.13 -19.74 -8.44
CA ILE A 215 -6.26 -19.79 -7.48
C ILE A 215 -6.25 -18.56 -6.61
N SER A 216 -7.42 -17.94 -6.44
CA SER A 216 -7.66 -16.92 -5.41
C SER A 216 -8.66 -17.47 -4.39
N PHE A 217 -8.27 -17.53 -3.12
CA PHE A 217 -9.12 -17.99 -2.03
C PHE A 217 -9.14 -17.00 -0.86
N VAL A 218 -10.22 -17.01 -0.10
CA VAL A 218 -10.39 -16.22 1.12
C VAL A 218 -10.39 -17.14 2.32
N ALA A 219 -9.61 -16.79 3.33
CA ALA A 219 -9.56 -17.46 4.62
C ALA A 219 -9.09 -16.52 5.73
N SER A 220 -9.22 -16.93 7.00
CA SER A 220 -8.53 -16.23 8.09
C SER A 220 -7.02 -16.49 8.00
N ARG A 221 -6.17 -15.60 8.55
CA ARG A 221 -4.72 -15.78 8.55
C ARG A 221 -4.27 -17.15 9.08
N LYS A 222 -4.93 -17.65 10.13
CA LYS A 222 -4.67 -18.97 10.68
C LYS A 222 -5.05 -20.07 9.69
N SER A 223 -6.21 -19.97 9.08
CA SER A 223 -6.70 -20.95 8.09
C SER A 223 -5.86 -20.92 6.81
N THR A 224 -5.40 -19.75 6.37
CA THR A 224 -4.49 -19.57 5.23
C THR A 224 -3.21 -20.39 5.41
N LYS A 225 -2.58 -20.29 6.60
CA LYS A 225 -1.37 -21.06 6.90
C LYS A 225 -1.62 -22.56 6.81
N ILE A 226 -2.67 -23.05 7.47
CA ILE A 226 -3.03 -24.49 7.47
C ILE A 226 -3.35 -24.97 6.05
N PHE A 227 -4.08 -24.15 5.28
CA PHE A 227 -4.42 -24.47 3.89
C PHE A 227 -3.16 -24.62 3.03
N LEU A 228 -2.25 -23.64 3.08
CA LEU A 228 -1.02 -23.66 2.29
C LEU A 228 -0.11 -24.83 2.68
N GLU A 229 0.02 -25.13 3.96
CA GLU A 229 0.79 -26.28 4.45
C GLU A 229 0.19 -27.61 3.98
N HIS A 230 -1.16 -27.74 4.00
CA HIS A 230 -1.86 -28.95 3.53
C HIS A 230 -1.61 -29.23 2.05
N ILE A 231 -1.59 -28.19 1.22
CA ILE A 231 -1.32 -28.33 -0.21
C ILE A 231 0.18 -28.35 -0.56
N GLY A 232 1.04 -28.54 0.45
CA GLY A 232 2.48 -28.74 0.29
C GLY A 232 3.32 -27.49 0.11
N PHE A 233 2.75 -26.28 0.33
CA PHE A 233 3.54 -25.06 0.36
C PHE A 233 4.25 -24.93 1.72
N LYS A 234 5.57 -24.78 1.66
CA LYS A 234 6.35 -24.53 2.87
C LYS A 234 6.17 -23.05 3.25
N THR A 235 5.47 -22.81 4.36
CA THR A 235 5.43 -21.51 5.04
C THR A 235 6.64 -21.38 5.97
N ASN A 236 7.16 -20.17 6.18
CA ASN A 236 8.28 -19.89 7.07
C ASN A 236 9.60 -20.61 6.72
N GLN A 237 10.10 -20.45 5.48
CA GLN A 237 11.41 -20.98 5.11
C GLN A 237 12.58 -20.11 5.62
N VAL A 238 12.35 -18.82 5.82
CA VAL A 238 13.37 -17.86 6.27
C VAL A 238 13.43 -17.86 7.80
N LYS A 239 14.60 -18.14 8.36
CA LYS A 239 14.85 -18.11 9.80
C LYS A 239 15.61 -16.87 10.24
N ASP A 240 16.51 -16.39 9.40
CA ASP A 240 17.41 -15.28 9.67
C ASP A 240 17.35 -14.28 8.52
N THR A 241 17.30 -13.01 8.85
CA THR A 241 17.27 -11.92 7.87
C THR A 241 18.28 -10.85 8.24
N MET A 242 19.00 -10.34 7.25
CA MET A 242 19.88 -9.20 7.39
C MET A 242 19.30 -8.01 6.64
N ILE A 243 19.13 -6.88 7.32
CA ILE A 243 18.64 -5.62 6.77
C ILE A 243 19.80 -4.64 6.71
N ILE A 244 20.05 -4.03 5.57
CA ILE A 244 21.09 -3.01 5.39
C ILE A 244 20.40 -1.64 5.33
N GLY A 245 20.73 -0.80 6.33
CA GLY A 245 20.12 0.50 6.58
C GLY A 245 19.08 0.47 7.70
N GLY A 246 19.10 1.45 8.60
CA GLY A 246 18.24 1.57 9.78
C GLY A 246 17.10 2.58 9.64
N GLY A 247 16.62 2.87 8.40
CA GLY A 247 15.53 3.81 8.17
C GLY A 247 14.16 3.32 8.67
N SER A 248 13.10 4.11 8.49
CA SER A 248 11.75 3.78 8.95
C SER A 248 11.22 2.47 8.36
N ALA A 249 11.49 2.20 7.07
CA ALA A 249 11.10 0.93 6.45
C ALA A 249 11.79 -0.28 7.09
N ALA A 250 13.07 -0.14 7.46
CA ALA A 250 13.83 -1.19 8.15
C ALA A 250 13.26 -1.46 9.55
N TYR A 251 12.90 -0.42 10.29
CA TYR A 251 12.23 -0.53 11.58
C TYR A 251 10.93 -1.34 11.48
N TYR A 252 10.04 -0.93 10.58
CA TYR A 252 8.76 -1.61 10.37
C TYR A 252 8.94 -3.06 9.89
N LEU A 253 9.92 -3.29 9.00
CA LEU A 253 10.21 -4.64 8.53
C LEU A 253 10.74 -5.53 9.65
N ALA A 254 11.68 -5.03 10.45
CA ALA A 254 12.24 -5.75 11.59
C ALA A 254 11.16 -6.13 12.61
N ASP A 255 10.29 -5.16 12.99
CA ASP A 255 9.18 -5.42 13.92
C ASP A 255 8.26 -6.53 13.42
N GLN A 256 7.89 -6.51 12.13
CA GLN A 256 7.04 -7.56 11.55
C GLN A 256 7.71 -8.93 11.47
N LEU A 257 9.00 -8.98 11.13
CA LEU A 257 9.75 -10.21 11.04
C LEU A 257 9.96 -10.86 12.43
N ILE A 258 10.31 -10.05 13.44
CA ILE A 258 10.47 -10.50 14.84
C ILE A 258 9.14 -11.07 15.35
N ARG A 259 8.02 -10.37 15.15
CA ARG A 259 6.69 -10.87 15.52
C ARG A 259 6.29 -12.17 14.79
N SER A 260 6.91 -12.42 13.63
CA SER A 260 6.70 -13.66 12.86
C SER A 260 7.69 -14.78 13.23
N GLY A 261 8.56 -14.55 14.23
CA GLY A 261 9.55 -15.51 14.71
C GLY A 261 10.80 -15.62 13.82
N ILE A 262 11.09 -14.60 13.00
CA ILE A 262 12.27 -14.52 12.15
C ILE A 262 13.34 -13.69 12.89
N SER A 263 14.54 -14.21 12.98
CA SER A 263 15.69 -13.49 13.55
C SER A 263 16.13 -12.36 12.61
N VAL A 264 16.39 -11.18 13.16
CA VAL A 264 16.75 -9.99 12.37
C VAL A 264 18.08 -9.41 12.85
N LYS A 265 18.95 -9.09 11.88
CA LYS A 265 20.16 -8.29 12.10
C LYS A 265 20.08 -7.04 11.23
N ILE A 266 20.28 -5.86 11.82
CA ILE A 266 20.32 -4.59 11.09
C ILE A 266 21.76 -4.09 11.03
N ILE A 267 22.23 -3.71 9.85
CA ILE A 267 23.50 -3.03 9.64
C ILE A 267 23.21 -1.57 9.38
N GLU A 268 23.67 -0.68 10.27
CA GLU A 268 23.50 0.75 10.19
C GLU A 268 24.83 1.45 10.50
N ASN A 269 25.12 2.55 9.81
CA ASN A 269 26.38 3.30 9.98
C ASN A 269 26.30 4.37 11.07
N SER A 270 25.11 4.84 11.43
CA SER A 270 24.89 5.77 12.53
C SER A 270 24.80 5.03 13.87
N ARG A 271 25.74 5.31 14.79
CA ARG A 271 25.73 4.74 16.14
C ARG A 271 24.48 5.15 16.94
N GLU A 272 24.04 6.38 16.78
CA GLU A 272 22.83 6.90 17.41
C GLU A 272 21.61 6.10 16.96
N ARG A 273 21.48 5.91 15.64
CA ARG A 273 20.38 5.11 15.08
C ARG A 273 20.44 3.64 15.47
N CYS A 274 21.65 3.06 15.61
CA CYS A 274 21.79 1.69 16.14
C CYS A 274 21.24 1.57 17.55
N ALA A 275 21.51 2.57 18.41
CA ALA A 275 21.00 2.57 19.79
C ALA A 275 19.47 2.67 19.86
N GLU A 276 18.84 3.42 18.95
CA GLU A 276 17.37 3.52 18.87
C GLU A 276 16.72 2.22 18.39
N LEU A 277 17.42 1.42 17.59
CA LEU A 277 16.93 0.18 17.01
C LEU A 277 17.21 -1.07 17.86
N SER A 278 17.98 -0.93 18.95
CA SER A 278 18.35 -2.04 19.87
C SER A 278 17.34 -2.19 20.98
#